data_e3ee4c53ea9625753e25c9e8018f5370
#
_entry.id   e3ee4c53ea9625753e25c9e8018f5370
#
_cell.length_a   1.000
_cell.length_b   1.000
_cell.length_c   1.000
_cell.angle_alpha   90.00
_cell.angle_beta   90.00
_cell.angle_gamma   90.00
#
_symmetry.space_group_name_H-M   'P 1'
#
loop_
_entity.id
_entity.type
_entity.pdbx_description
1 polymer ?
#
loop_
_entity_poly.entity_id
_entity_poly.type
_entity_poly.pdbx_seq_one_letter_code
_entity_poly.pdbx_strand_id
1 'polypeptide(L)'
;MIHDIDILQAVQQKLKERFPYPVYLQEVKEGFRPPAFFLKTMTVASPQSCKEVYRDTDMYITYIPQKQTASTSIYEVLATAEDLFRDGIAVQDRFFAVLSMNEEFIGSDNDGGRLTLTVQYYDSADETEAAERMKVLHQRYRGKETTKHENAIH
;
A
#
# COMPACT_ATOMS: atom_id res chain seq x y z
N MET A 1 0.30 5.18 -14.11
CA MET A 1 0.06 4.08 -13.12
C MET A 1 0.59 4.50 -11.76
N ILE A 2 -0.16 4.23 -10.70
CA ILE A 2 0.26 4.54 -9.33
C ILE A 2 0.88 3.30 -8.70
N HIS A 3 2.09 3.45 -8.18
CA HIS A 3 2.83 2.38 -7.53
C HIS A 3 2.73 2.49 -6.00
N ASP A 4 3.01 1.39 -5.32
CA ASP A 4 2.98 1.35 -3.85
C ASP A 4 3.89 2.41 -3.24
N ILE A 5 5.05 2.68 -3.86
CA ILE A 5 5.97 3.72 -3.38
C ILE A 5 5.34 5.12 -3.44
N ASP A 6 4.50 5.40 -4.43
CA ASP A 6 3.82 6.69 -4.55
C ASP A 6 2.85 6.91 -3.38
N ILE A 7 2.12 5.86 -3.01
CA ILE A 7 1.21 5.88 -1.85
C ILE A 7 1.99 6.03 -0.54
N LEU A 8 3.08 5.26 -0.39
CA LEU A 8 3.96 5.34 0.79
C LEU A 8 4.52 6.75 0.98
N GLN A 9 4.98 7.38 -0.10
CA GLN A 9 5.53 8.73 -0.04
C GLN A 9 4.47 9.78 0.32
N ALA A 10 3.26 9.64 -0.19
CA ALA A 10 2.14 10.52 0.15
C ALA A 10 1.77 10.42 1.63
N VAL A 11 1.71 9.21 2.16
CA VAL A 11 1.44 8.96 3.59
C VAL A 11 2.60 9.47 4.45
N GLN A 12 3.84 9.22 4.05
CA GLN A 12 5.03 9.72 4.72
C GLN A 12 4.99 11.25 4.86
N GLN A 13 4.66 11.93 3.77
CA GLN A 13 4.60 13.39 3.75
C GLN A 13 3.55 13.92 4.73
N LYS A 14 2.35 13.35 4.74
CA LYS A 14 1.29 13.72 5.68
C LYS A 14 1.70 13.51 7.13
N LEU A 15 2.34 12.39 7.44
CA LEU A 15 2.82 12.11 8.79
C LEU A 15 3.92 13.08 9.22
N LYS A 16 4.85 13.40 8.33
CA LYS A 16 5.92 14.39 8.61
C LYS A 16 5.38 15.79 8.88
N GLU A 17 4.32 16.18 8.20
CA GLU A 17 3.66 17.48 8.40
C GLU A 17 2.96 17.56 9.76
N ARG A 18 2.43 16.46 10.25
CA ARG A 18 1.65 16.43 11.49
C ARG A 18 2.47 16.11 12.73
N PHE A 19 3.46 15.24 12.61
CA PHE A 19 4.26 14.74 13.72
C PHE A 19 5.73 15.16 13.60
N PRO A 20 6.40 15.48 14.73
CA PRO A 20 7.83 15.80 14.72
C PRO A 20 8.73 14.57 14.72
N TYR A 21 8.20 13.40 14.42
CA TYR A 21 8.91 12.12 14.48
C TYR A 21 9.41 11.70 13.10
N PRO A 22 10.55 10.97 13.03
CA PRO A 22 11.00 10.41 11.76
C PRO A 22 10.02 9.35 11.24
N VAL A 23 9.87 9.30 9.92
CA VAL A 23 8.99 8.34 9.23
C VAL A 23 9.82 7.57 8.22
N TYR A 24 9.99 6.26 8.45
CA TYR A 24 10.80 5.39 7.62
C TYR A 24 9.90 4.56 6.69
N LEU A 25 10.34 4.34 5.45
CA LEU A 25 9.61 3.56 4.45
C LEU A 25 9.90 2.07 4.52
N GLN A 26 10.70 1.63 5.47
CA GLN A 26 11.00 0.21 5.70
C GLN A 26 11.30 -0.02 7.18
N GLU A 27 11.15 -1.27 7.60
CA GLU A 27 11.54 -1.63 8.96
C GLU A 27 13.06 -1.53 9.13
N VAL A 28 13.48 -0.72 10.08
CA VAL A 28 14.87 -0.60 10.51
C VAL A 28 14.94 -1.14 11.92
N LYS A 29 15.63 -2.26 12.11
CA LYS A 29 15.73 -2.91 13.42
C LYS A 29 16.68 -2.21 14.38
N GLU A 30 17.66 -1.50 13.84
CA GLU A 30 18.69 -0.80 14.61
C GLU A 30 18.95 0.59 14.03
N GLY A 31 19.45 1.50 14.86
CA GLY A 31 19.89 2.82 14.42
C GLY A 31 18.80 3.88 14.28
N PHE A 32 17.57 3.60 14.69
CA PHE A 32 16.53 4.62 14.74
C PHE A 32 16.37 5.16 16.17
N ARG A 33 15.88 6.38 16.27
CA ARG A 33 15.56 7.02 17.57
C ARG A 33 14.06 7.06 17.76
N PRO A 34 13.52 6.34 18.79
CA PRO A 34 12.10 6.50 19.12
C PRO A 34 11.82 7.91 19.69
N PRO A 35 10.62 8.48 19.50
CA PRO A 35 9.51 7.86 18.78
C PRO A 35 9.68 7.93 17.26
N ALA A 36 9.18 6.93 16.55
CA ALA A 36 9.31 6.84 15.10
C ALA A 36 8.13 6.12 14.46
N PHE A 37 7.88 6.39 13.18
CA PHE A 37 6.94 5.67 12.36
C PHE A 37 7.65 4.80 11.32
N PHE A 38 7.08 3.64 11.06
CA PHE A 38 7.50 2.75 9.98
C PHE A 38 6.32 2.46 9.08
N LEU A 39 6.52 2.57 7.78
CA LEU A 39 5.48 2.34 6.79
C LEU A 39 5.76 1.08 5.98
N LYS A 40 4.70 0.34 5.69
CA LYS A 40 4.74 -0.85 4.86
C LYS A 40 3.42 -0.99 4.13
N THR A 41 3.46 -1.52 2.91
CA THR A 41 2.24 -1.87 2.16
C THR A 41 2.18 -3.36 1.89
N MET A 42 0.96 -3.86 1.78
CA MET A 42 0.67 -5.16 1.21
C MET A 42 -0.44 -4.97 0.16
N THR A 43 -0.12 -5.24 -1.09
CA THR A 43 -1.04 -5.03 -2.20
C THR A 43 -1.37 -6.36 -2.88
N VAL A 44 -2.66 -6.61 -3.06
CA VAL A 44 -3.16 -7.66 -3.94
C VAL A 44 -3.60 -7.00 -5.24
N ALA A 45 -2.95 -7.33 -6.33
CA ALA A 45 -3.26 -6.81 -7.65
C ALA A 45 -3.99 -7.88 -8.47
N SER A 46 -5.16 -7.54 -8.97
CA SER A 46 -6.00 -8.43 -9.75
C SER A 46 -6.22 -7.84 -11.15
N PRO A 47 -5.51 -8.33 -12.18
CA PRO A 47 -5.71 -7.87 -13.54
C PRO A 47 -7.16 -8.11 -14.01
N GLN A 48 -7.83 -7.05 -14.44
CA GLN A 48 -9.19 -7.11 -14.95
C GLN A 48 -9.23 -7.18 -16.48
N SER A 49 -8.27 -6.51 -17.11
CA SER A 49 -8.08 -6.48 -18.56
C SER A 49 -6.63 -6.12 -18.90
N CYS A 50 -6.32 -6.00 -20.18
CA CYS A 50 -5.00 -5.51 -20.62
C CYS A 50 -4.71 -4.07 -20.16
N LYS A 51 -5.75 -3.32 -19.83
CA LYS A 51 -5.65 -1.89 -19.48
C LYS A 51 -5.91 -1.59 -18.03
N GLU A 52 -6.59 -2.48 -17.31
CA GLU A 52 -7.02 -2.23 -15.95
C GLU A 52 -6.54 -3.28 -14.97
N VAL A 53 -6.07 -2.83 -13.82
CA VAL A 53 -5.73 -3.66 -12.68
C VAL A 53 -6.51 -3.14 -11.47
N TYR A 54 -7.23 -4.02 -10.81
CA TYR A 54 -7.82 -3.73 -9.51
C TYR A 54 -6.76 -3.97 -8.42
N ARG A 55 -6.59 -2.99 -7.55
CA ARG A 55 -5.64 -3.06 -6.44
C ARG A 55 -6.36 -2.92 -5.11
N ASP A 56 -6.05 -3.84 -4.23
CA ASP A 56 -6.47 -3.83 -2.83
C ASP A 56 -5.21 -3.70 -1.98
N THR A 57 -5.02 -2.54 -1.37
CA THR A 57 -3.79 -2.19 -0.66
C THR A 57 -4.07 -1.94 0.80
N ASP A 58 -3.41 -2.69 1.65
CA ASP A 58 -3.31 -2.42 3.08
C ASP A 58 -2.03 -1.65 3.36
N MET A 59 -2.16 -0.52 4.02
CA MET A 59 -1.04 0.29 4.46
C MET A 59 -0.89 0.19 5.96
N TYR A 60 0.26 -0.26 6.40
CA TYR A 60 0.60 -0.39 7.81
C TYR A 60 1.43 0.81 8.25
N ILE A 61 0.89 1.56 9.22
CA ILE A 61 1.58 2.67 9.87
C ILE A 61 1.91 2.19 11.28
N THR A 62 3.17 1.86 11.52
CA THR A 62 3.64 1.35 12.80
C THR A 62 4.29 2.47 13.59
N TYR A 63 3.82 2.71 14.79
CA TYR A 63 4.36 3.69 15.73
C TYR A 63 5.14 2.98 16.84
N ILE A 64 6.40 3.35 16.97
CA ILE A 64 7.26 2.89 18.06
C ILE A 64 7.53 4.06 18.98
N PRO A 65 6.96 4.06 20.21
CA PRO A 65 7.16 5.15 21.17
C PRO A 65 8.51 5.03 21.86
N GLN A 66 8.84 6.05 22.63
CA GLN A 66 9.94 5.95 23.59
C GLN A 66 9.67 4.87 24.63
N LYS A 67 10.71 4.29 25.19
CA LYS A 67 10.60 3.30 26.26
C LYS A 67 9.81 3.87 27.45
N GLN A 68 9.00 3.04 28.08
CA GLN A 68 8.17 3.40 29.24
C GLN A 68 7.04 4.41 28.94
N THR A 69 6.64 4.52 27.66
CA THR A 69 5.49 5.34 27.29
C THR A 69 4.20 4.64 27.70
N ALA A 70 3.28 5.42 28.26
CA ALA A 70 1.97 4.91 28.66
C ALA A 70 1.14 4.48 27.44
N SER A 71 0.32 3.43 27.60
CA SER A 71 -0.57 2.92 26.54
C SER A 71 -1.52 4.01 26.02
N THR A 72 -1.96 4.92 26.88
CA THR A 72 -2.83 6.04 26.51
C THR A 72 -2.17 6.94 25.46
N SER A 73 -0.86 7.17 25.56
CA SER A 73 -0.12 7.98 24.60
C SER A 73 -0.05 7.31 23.23
N ILE A 74 0.03 5.98 23.18
CA ILE A 74 -0.01 5.22 21.93
C ILE A 74 -1.38 5.38 21.27
N TYR A 75 -2.48 5.25 22.02
CA TYR A 75 -3.83 5.48 21.51
C TYR A 75 -4.02 6.90 20.97
N GLU A 76 -3.51 7.91 21.66
CA GLU A 76 -3.59 9.30 21.21
C GLU A 76 -2.89 9.52 19.88
N VAL A 77 -1.71 8.93 19.68
CA VAL A 77 -0.98 9.02 18.41
C VAL A 77 -1.73 8.30 17.29
N LEU A 78 -2.25 7.11 17.55
CA LEU A 78 -3.03 6.36 16.56
C LEU A 78 -4.34 7.08 16.22
N ALA A 79 -5.02 7.66 17.19
CA ALA A 79 -6.23 8.44 16.95
C ALA A 79 -5.95 9.69 16.11
N THR A 80 -4.85 10.38 16.36
CA THR A 80 -4.43 11.53 15.56
C THR A 80 -4.10 11.11 14.13
N ALA A 81 -3.41 10.00 13.95
CA ALA A 81 -3.12 9.46 12.62
C ALA A 81 -4.41 9.04 11.89
N GLU A 82 -5.34 8.42 12.60
CA GLU A 82 -6.66 8.09 12.05
C GLU A 82 -7.38 9.34 11.53
N ASP A 83 -7.45 10.39 12.33
CA ASP A 83 -8.07 11.66 11.94
C ASP A 83 -7.39 12.28 10.71
N LEU A 84 -6.08 12.13 10.60
CA LEU A 84 -5.29 12.65 9.47
C LEU A 84 -5.67 11.98 8.14
N PHE A 85 -6.02 10.70 8.16
CA PHE A 85 -6.33 9.91 6.95
C PHE A 85 -7.82 9.62 6.76
N ARG A 86 -8.68 10.09 7.65
CA ARG A 86 -10.14 9.85 7.58
C ARG A 86 -10.74 10.29 6.27
N ASP A 87 -10.31 11.42 5.73
CA ASP A 87 -10.86 11.99 4.51
C ASP A 87 -10.27 11.37 3.24
N GLY A 88 -9.26 10.52 3.38
CA GLY A 88 -8.59 9.85 2.29
C GLY A 88 -7.14 10.26 2.09
N ILE A 89 -6.55 9.78 1.02
CA ILE A 89 -5.13 9.97 0.69
C ILE A 89 -5.03 10.56 -0.71
N ALA A 90 -4.42 11.74 -0.82
CA ALA A 90 -4.08 12.34 -2.11
C ALA A 90 -2.72 11.80 -2.58
N VAL A 91 -2.70 11.17 -3.74
CA VAL A 91 -1.49 10.62 -4.36
C VAL A 91 -1.41 11.14 -5.79
N GLN A 92 -0.42 11.98 -6.08
CA GLN A 92 -0.27 12.66 -7.38
C GLN A 92 -1.56 13.44 -7.72
N ASP A 93 -2.20 13.14 -8.85
CA ASP A 93 -3.44 13.76 -9.32
C ASP A 93 -4.71 12.99 -8.90
N ARG A 94 -4.57 11.93 -8.11
CA ARG A 94 -5.68 11.07 -7.67
C ARG A 94 -5.92 11.21 -6.17
N PHE A 95 -7.16 10.96 -5.78
CA PHE A 95 -7.58 10.91 -4.39
C PHE A 95 -8.19 9.54 -4.10
N PHE A 96 -7.66 8.86 -3.07
CA PHE A 96 -8.15 7.55 -2.65
C PHE A 96 -8.93 7.67 -1.35
N ALA A 97 -10.15 7.16 -1.36
CA ALA A 97 -10.91 6.98 -0.14
C ALA A 97 -10.33 5.84 0.69
N VAL A 98 -10.24 6.04 1.99
CA VAL A 98 -9.88 4.97 2.93
C VAL A 98 -11.14 4.20 3.29
N LEU A 99 -11.18 2.91 2.98
CA LEU A 99 -12.35 2.07 3.19
C LEU A 99 -12.49 1.59 4.63
N SER A 100 -11.38 1.30 5.27
CA SER A 100 -11.35 0.86 6.66
C SER A 100 -10.06 1.26 7.34
N MET A 101 -10.13 1.42 8.65
CA MET A 101 -8.99 1.71 9.51
C MET A 101 -9.04 0.78 10.71
N ASN A 102 -7.93 0.10 10.98
CA ASN A 102 -7.76 -0.76 12.14
C ASN A 102 -6.64 -0.25 13.02
N GLU A 103 -6.89 -0.22 14.32
CA GLU A 103 -5.86 0.10 15.30
C GLU A 103 -5.57 -1.14 16.14
N GLU A 104 -4.29 -1.42 16.39
CA GLU A 104 -3.87 -2.53 17.23
C GLU A 104 -2.59 -2.19 17.98
N PHE A 105 -2.38 -2.81 19.13
CA PHE A 105 -1.08 -2.85 19.78
C PHE A 105 -0.21 -3.93 19.14
N ILE A 106 1.08 -3.65 19.06
CA ILE A 106 2.07 -4.58 18.54
C ILE A 106 3.20 -4.78 19.57
N GLY A 107 3.99 -5.83 19.34
CA GLY A 107 5.08 -6.22 20.24
C GLY A 107 4.63 -7.16 21.35
N SER A 108 5.59 -7.85 21.96
CA SER A 108 5.32 -8.82 23.03
C SER A 108 4.73 -8.18 24.29
N ASP A 109 5.10 -6.92 24.54
CA ASP A 109 4.65 -6.15 25.72
C ASP A 109 3.64 -5.05 25.37
N ASN A 110 3.03 -5.10 24.18
CA ASN A 110 2.16 -4.05 23.64
C ASN A 110 2.81 -2.66 23.70
N ASP A 111 4.08 -2.60 23.36
CA ASP A 111 4.93 -1.42 23.46
C ASP A 111 4.95 -0.56 22.19
N GLY A 112 4.18 -0.92 21.20
CA GLY A 112 3.98 -0.17 19.97
C GLY A 112 2.54 -0.21 19.49
N GLY A 113 2.22 0.60 18.50
CA GLY A 113 0.90 0.66 17.89
C GLY A 113 0.97 0.56 16.37
N ARG A 114 -0.07 0.05 15.77
CA ARG A 114 -0.22 -0.02 14.32
C ARG A 114 -1.59 0.46 13.89
N LEU A 115 -1.60 1.36 12.93
CA LEU A 115 -2.80 1.75 12.20
C LEU A 115 -2.73 1.12 10.81
N THR A 116 -3.74 0.35 10.45
CA THR A 116 -3.87 -0.23 9.12
C THR A 116 -4.95 0.50 8.34
N LEU A 117 -4.57 1.06 7.20
CA LEU A 117 -5.48 1.72 6.27
C LEU A 117 -5.69 0.82 5.06
N THR A 118 -6.95 0.58 4.69
CA THR A 118 -7.28 -0.19 3.48
C THR A 118 -7.80 0.74 2.41
N VAL A 119 -7.18 0.72 1.24
CA VAL A 119 -7.63 1.43 0.05
C VAL A 119 -7.79 0.46 -1.11
N GLN A 120 -8.82 0.68 -1.91
CA GLN A 120 -9.10 -0.11 -3.11
C GLN A 120 -9.25 0.85 -4.28
N TYR A 121 -8.64 0.50 -5.40
CA TYR A 121 -8.69 1.35 -6.58
C TYR A 121 -8.42 0.57 -7.85
N TYR A 122 -8.93 1.10 -8.94
CA TYR A 122 -8.56 0.65 -10.28
C TYR A 122 -7.42 1.51 -10.80
N ASP A 123 -6.43 0.85 -11.34
CA ASP A 123 -5.29 1.50 -11.95
C ASP A 123 -5.24 1.11 -13.42
N SER A 124 -5.03 2.09 -14.27
CA SER A 124 -4.94 1.85 -15.71
C SER A 124 -3.50 2.01 -16.17
N ALA A 125 -3.06 1.04 -16.99
CA ALA A 125 -1.77 1.14 -17.67
C ALA A 125 -1.82 2.32 -18.66
N ASP A 126 -0.67 2.95 -18.91
CA ASP A 126 -0.57 3.88 -20.00
C ASP A 126 -0.73 3.15 -21.35
N GLU A 127 -0.94 3.91 -22.43
CA GLU A 127 -1.20 3.34 -23.75
C GLU A 127 -0.05 2.44 -24.23
N THR A 128 1.18 2.77 -23.92
CA THR A 128 2.37 2.01 -24.32
C THR A 128 2.42 0.66 -23.61
N GLU A 129 2.24 0.65 -22.28
CA GLU A 129 2.18 -0.58 -21.50
C GLU A 129 1.01 -1.48 -21.92
N ALA A 130 -0.15 -0.90 -22.18
CA ALA A 130 -1.32 -1.64 -22.66
C ALA A 130 -1.07 -2.30 -24.02
N ALA A 131 -0.42 -1.62 -24.95
CA ALA A 131 -0.07 -2.15 -26.26
C ALA A 131 0.92 -3.33 -26.14
N GLU A 132 1.92 -3.24 -25.29
CA GLU A 132 2.87 -4.33 -25.05
C GLU A 132 2.21 -5.56 -24.44
N ARG A 133 1.34 -5.37 -23.46
CA ARG A 133 0.56 -6.46 -22.84
C ARG A 133 -0.35 -7.15 -23.86
N MET A 134 -0.99 -6.40 -24.72
CA MET A 134 -1.82 -6.94 -25.80
C MET A 134 -1.03 -7.82 -26.76
N LYS A 135 0.17 -7.43 -27.12
CA LYS A 135 1.07 -8.24 -27.99
C LYS A 135 1.37 -9.59 -27.34
N VAL A 136 1.72 -9.62 -26.06
CA VAL A 136 2.01 -10.85 -25.33
C VAL A 136 0.80 -11.77 -25.26
N LEU A 137 -0.38 -11.24 -24.95
CA LEU A 137 -1.62 -12.02 -24.93
C LEU A 137 -1.96 -12.62 -26.30
N HIS A 138 -1.79 -11.85 -27.36
CA HIS A 138 -2.05 -12.31 -28.73
C HIS A 138 -1.11 -13.45 -29.15
N GLN A 139 0.17 -13.36 -28.80
CA GLN A 139 1.14 -14.43 -29.04
C GLN A 139 0.79 -15.72 -28.28
N ARG A 140 0.37 -15.63 -27.02
CA ARG A 140 -0.08 -16.78 -26.22
C ARG A 140 -1.30 -17.45 -26.83
N TYR A 141 -2.26 -16.69 -27.31
CA TYR A 141 -3.46 -17.21 -27.93
C TYR A 141 -3.15 -17.95 -29.22
N ARG A 142 -2.29 -17.39 -30.09
CA ARG A 142 -1.83 -18.06 -31.32
C ARG A 142 -1.12 -19.39 -31.04
N GLY A 143 -0.27 -19.43 -30.03
CA GLY A 143 0.41 -20.66 -29.61
C GLY A 143 -0.57 -21.77 -29.23
N LYS A 144 -1.62 -21.44 -28.49
CA LYS A 144 -2.68 -22.40 -28.10
C LYS A 144 -3.48 -22.90 -29.31
N GLU A 145 -3.83 -22.04 -30.24
CA GLU A 145 -4.54 -22.41 -31.46
C GLU A 145 -3.72 -23.35 -32.33
N THR A 146 -2.44 -23.07 -32.52
CA THR A 146 -1.53 -23.92 -33.27
C THR A 146 -1.46 -25.33 -32.68
N THR A 147 -1.33 -25.44 -31.36
CA THR A 147 -1.28 -26.72 -30.65
C THR A 147 -2.60 -27.50 -30.81
N LYS A 148 -3.75 -26.84 -30.70
CA LYS A 148 -5.06 -27.47 -30.93
C LYS A 148 -5.23 -27.96 -32.37
N HIS A 149 -4.75 -27.21 -33.34
CA HIS A 149 -4.84 -27.56 -34.74
C HIS A 149 -3.99 -28.79 -35.09
N GLU A 150 -2.78 -28.88 -34.58
CA GLU A 150 -1.92 -30.05 -34.69
C GLU A 150 -2.56 -31.29 -34.07
N ASN A 151 -3.16 -31.19 -32.90
CA ASN A 151 -3.85 -32.29 -32.25
C ASN A 151 -5.12 -32.73 -33.01
N ALA A 152 -5.76 -31.86 -33.77
CA ALA A 152 -6.92 -32.17 -34.57
C ALA A 152 -6.59 -32.93 -35.87
N ILE A 153 -5.36 -32.84 -36.35
CA ILE A 153 -4.89 -33.55 -37.58
C ILE A 153 -4.43 -34.99 -37.26
N HIS A 154 -4.10 -35.26 -36.01
CA HIS A 154 -3.73 -36.57 -35.51
C HIS A 154 -4.92 -37.30 -34.86
#